data_a9c06684e6957fe2c6b623492484d182
#
_entry.id   a9c06684e6957fe2c6b623492484d182
#
_cell.length_a   1.000
_cell.length_b   1.000
_cell.length_c   1.000
_cell.angle_alpha   90.00
_cell.angle_beta   90.00
_cell.angle_gamma   90.00
#
_symmetry.space_group_name_H-M   'P 1'
#
loop_
_entity.id
_entity.type
_entity.pdbx_description
1 polymer ?
#
loop_
_entity_poly.entity_id
_entity_poly.type
_entity_poly.pdbx_seq_one_letter_code
_entity_poly.pdbx_strand_id
1 'polypeptide(L)'
;DGGFTPGSQIRLSVPEPRGNAEIADNYAVLVDGEVTAGNRELTEKVTVCGREFEYGVDAGGFWQMHRHAPIALTGHVMSLVHGELDGAASACLWDLYSGSGLFTLPLATLRAGRTRMLSVEGGKTAVKHAQRNLRASHLGNVDARVGDVAKTLANVRNDLAKPDIVVLDPPRAGARAKVCRQIAESGARSVVYIACDPASLARDTATLASLGYDLADIRAFDIYPTTHHVETVALFRKATR
;
A
#
# COMPACT_ATOMS: atom_id res chain seq x y z
N ASP A 1 -11.47 -32.83 17.46
CA ASP A 1 -11.67 -33.43 16.13
C ASP A 1 -12.57 -32.53 15.30
N GLY A 2 -12.02 -31.45 14.80
CA GLY A 2 -12.66 -30.62 13.78
C GLY A 2 -12.37 -31.20 12.41
N GLY A 3 -13.13 -32.21 11.97
CA GLY A 3 -13.00 -32.81 10.64
C GLY A 3 -13.32 -31.76 9.59
N PHE A 4 -12.32 -31.34 8.80
CA PHE A 4 -12.52 -30.50 7.63
C PHE A 4 -13.24 -31.30 6.54
N THR A 5 -14.21 -30.66 5.88
CA THR A 5 -14.84 -31.29 4.70
C THR A 5 -13.82 -31.39 3.56
N PRO A 6 -13.68 -32.56 2.89
CA PRO A 6 -12.80 -32.65 1.74
C PRO A 6 -13.10 -31.57 0.69
N GLY A 7 -12.06 -30.83 0.26
CA GLY A 7 -12.20 -29.74 -0.68
C GLY A 7 -12.33 -28.35 -0.06
N SER A 8 -12.50 -28.23 1.26
CA SER A 8 -12.49 -26.92 1.94
C SER A 8 -11.16 -26.20 1.80
N GLN A 9 -11.23 -24.88 1.62
CA GLN A 9 -10.05 -24.02 1.63
C GLN A 9 -9.70 -23.63 3.07
N ILE A 10 -8.48 -23.96 3.49
CA ILE A 10 -7.98 -23.61 4.83
C ILE A 10 -6.93 -22.51 4.69
N ARG A 11 -7.09 -21.43 5.45
CA ARG A 11 -6.10 -20.37 5.59
C ARG A 11 -5.71 -20.24 7.05
N LEU A 12 -4.42 -20.29 7.31
CA LEU A 12 -3.83 -19.95 8.60
C LEU A 12 -3.14 -18.59 8.47
N SER A 13 -3.58 -17.63 9.27
CA SER A 13 -3.01 -16.28 9.32
C SER A 13 -2.36 -16.07 10.69
N VAL A 14 -1.04 -15.89 10.69
CA VAL A 14 -0.24 -15.69 11.91
C VAL A 14 0.74 -14.56 11.65
N PRO A 15 0.55 -13.39 12.25
CA PRO A 15 1.54 -12.32 12.25
C PRO A 15 2.85 -12.80 12.88
N GLU A 16 3.97 -12.28 12.39
CA GLU A 16 5.26 -12.67 12.94
C GLU A 16 5.41 -12.13 14.37
N PRO A 17 5.67 -13.02 15.37
CA PRO A 17 5.93 -12.56 16.73
C PRO A 17 7.29 -11.84 16.77
N ARG A 18 7.34 -10.71 17.44
CA ARG A 18 8.58 -9.98 17.70
C ARG A 18 8.98 -10.15 19.17
N GLY A 19 10.15 -10.75 19.37
CA GLY A 19 10.68 -11.05 20.69
C GLY A 19 9.98 -12.24 21.35
N ASN A 20 9.99 -12.30 22.70
CA ASN A 20 9.37 -13.36 23.51
C ASN A 20 7.86 -13.14 23.72
N ALA A 21 7.21 -12.28 22.94
CA ALA A 21 5.77 -12.08 23.04
C ALA A 21 5.05 -13.37 22.60
N GLU A 22 4.27 -13.93 23.48
CA GLU A 22 3.43 -15.09 23.19
C GLU A 22 2.46 -14.75 22.07
N ILE A 23 2.39 -15.63 21.07
CA ILE A 23 1.44 -15.54 19.95
C ILE A 23 -0.02 -15.75 20.45
N ALA A 24 -0.20 -16.01 21.75
CA ALA A 24 -1.33 -16.68 22.38
C ALA A 24 -2.71 -16.35 21.74
N ASP A 25 -2.92 -15.13 21.23
CA ASP A 25 -4.22 -14.73 20.66
C ASP A 25 -4.15 -13.98 19.32
N ASN A 26 -2.95 -13.80 18.70
CA ASN A 26 -2.79 -13.06 17.45
C ASN A 26 -2.67 -14.00 16.24
N TYR A 27 -3.69 -14.83 16.04
CA TYR A 27 -3.77 -15.74 14.90
C TYR A 27 -5.23 -15.92 14.45
N ALA A 28 -5.42 -16.46 13.25
CA ALA A 28 -6.71 -16.90 12.77
C ALA A 28 -6.59 -18.18 11.93
N VAL A 29 -7.53 -19.09 12.11
CA VAL A 29 -7.79 -20.18 11.19
C VAL A 29 -9.11 -19.90 10.48
N LEU A 30 -9.06 -19.83 9.16
CA LEU A 30 -10.25 -19.64 8.33
C LEU A 30 -10.51 -20.91 7.53
N VAL A 31 -11.75 -21.35 7.50
CA VAL A 31 -12.24 -22.42 6.62
C VAL A 31 -13.28 -21.82 5.69
N ASP A 32 -13.05 -21.92 4.39
CA ASP A 32 -13.92 -21.34 3.35
C ASP A 32 -14.23 -19.84 3.59
N GLY A 33 -13.25 -19.10 4.15
CA GLY A 33 -13.34 -17.67 4.43
C GLY A 33 -13.94 -17.29 5.79
N GLU A 34 -14.46 -18.26 6.54
CA GLU A 34 -15.00 -18.03 7.89
C GLU A 34 -13.96 -18.36 8.97
N VAL A 35 -13.86 -17.51 9.99
CA VAL A 35 -12.95 -17.72 11.12
C VAL A 35 -13.50 -18.83 12.00
N THR A 36 -12.77 -19.93 12.12
CA THR A 36 -13.14 -21.09 12.95
C THR A 36 -12.32 -21.18 14.25
N ALA A 37 -11.15 -20.51 14.29
CA ALA A 37 -10.35 -20.38 15.50
C ALA A 37 -9.51 -19.09 15.46
N GLY A 38 -9.16 -18.56 16.63
CA GLY A 38 -8.43 -17.29 16.78
C GLY A 38 -9.27 -16.06 16.53
N ASN A 39 -8.65 -14.99 16.06
CA ASN A 39 -9.27 -13.67 15.92
C ASN A 39 -9.41 -13.26 14.46
N ARG A 40 -10.52 -12.62 14.11
CA ARG A 40 -10.73 -12.05 12.78
C ARG A 40 -9.86 -10.82 12.54
N GLU A 41 -9.61 -10.04 13.56
CA GLU A 41 -8.71 -8.89 13.51
C GLU A 41 -7.36 -9.29 14.11
N LEU A 42 -6.30 -9.16 13.31
CA LEU A 42 -4.92 -9.44 13.70
C LEU A 42 -4.12 -8.15 13.79
N THR A 43 -3.09 -8.16 14.61
CA THR A 43 -2.17 -7.03 14.77
C THR A 43 -0.85 -7.34 14.10
N GLU A 44 -0.46 -6.50 13.14
CA GLU A 44 0.84 -6.51 12.47
C GLU A 44 1.67 -5.31 12.91
N LYS A 45 2.99 -5.48 12.99
CA LYS A 45 3.91 -4.42 13.35
C LYS A 45 4.99 -4.25 12.30
N VAL A 46 5.22 -3.03 11.87
CA VAL A 46 6.22 -2.69 10.86
C VAL A 46 7.11 -1.58 11.37
N THR A 47 8.42 -1.85 11.49
CA THR A 47 9.40 -0.83 11.86
C THR A 47 10.07 -0.29 10.62
N VAL A 48 9.91 1.00 10.35
CA VAL A 48 10.51 1.69 9.22
C VAL A 48 11.03 3.06 9.63
N CYS A 49 12.22 3.44 9.15
CA CYS A 49 12.88 4.70 9.50
C CYS A 49 12.98 4.92 11.02
N GLY A 50 13.23 3.86 11.80
CA GLY A 50 13.37 3.90 13.27
C GLY A 50 12.06 4.07 14.04
N ARG A 51 10.90 4.05 13.36
CA ARG A 51 9.58 4.13 14.00
C ARG A 51 8.80 2.85 13.77
N GLU A 52 8.17 2.34 14.82
CA GLU A 52 7.23 1.21 14.74
C GLU A 52 5.82 1.73 14.44
N PHE A 53 5.15 1.07 13.51
CA PHE A 53 3.74 1.27 13.16
C PHE A 53 2.98 -0.02 13.44
N GLU A 54 1.84 0.11 14.10
CA GLU A 54 0.93 -1.00 14.38
C GLU A 54 -0.28 -0.94 13.47
N TYR A 55 -0.65 -2.10 12.91
CA TYR A 55 -1.76 -2.24 11.97
C TYR A 55 -2.73 -3.30 12.46
N GLY A 56 -3.98 -2.92 12.70
CA GLY A 56 -5.08 -3.88 12.73
C GLY A 56 -5.44 -4.29 11.31
N VAL A 57 -5.47 -5.59 11.04
CA VAL A 57 -5.76 -6.14 9.70
C VAL A 57 -6.81 -7.25 9.79
N ASP A 58 -7.62 -7.44 8.74
CA ASP A 58 -8.54 -8.57 8.65
C ASP A 58 -7.76 -9.85 8.29
N ALA A 59 -7.92 -10.91 9.08
CA ALA A 59 -7.26 -12.19 8.85
C ALA A 59 -7.63 -12.83 7.49
N GLY A 60 -8.83 -12.54 6.97
CA GLY A 60 -9.27 -12.94 5.63
C GLY A 60 -8.87 -11.96 4.53
N GLY A 61 -8.40 -10.76 4.89
CA GLY A 61 -8.00 -9.71 3.98
C GLY A 61 -6.62 -9.93 3.33
N PHE A 62 -6.19 -8.93 2.57
CA PHE A 62 -4.84 -8.91 2.02
C PHE A 62 -3.87 -8.29 3.03
N TRP A 63 -2.74 -8.95 3.22
CA TRP A 63 -1.53 -8.45 3.84
C TRP A 63 -0.33 -9.06 3.13
N GLN A 64 0.85 -8.43 3.23
CA GLN A 64 2.07 -8.94 2.60
C GLN A 64 2.46 -10.29 3.19
N MET A 65 2.51 -11.34 2.35
CA MET A 65 2.66 -12.71 2.81
C MET A 65 4.07 -13.04 3.29
N HIS A 66 5.10 -12.46 2.67
CA HIS A 66 6.47 -12.66 3.11
C HIS A 66 6.77 -11.77 4.32
N ARG A 67 7.24 -12.35 5.41
CA ARG A 67 7.46 -11.67 6.70
C ARG A 67 8.30 -10.39 6.63
N HIS A 68 9.26 -10.32 5.70
CA HIS A 68 10.10 -9.13 5.51
C HIS A 68 9.56 -8.14 4.48
N ALA A 69 8.54 -8.51 3.71
CA ALA A 69 7.99 -7.65 2.66
C ALA A 69 7.46 -6.31 3.19
N PRO A 70 6.67 -6.27 4.29
CA PRO A 70 6.19 -5.00 4.83
C PRO A 70 7.32 -4.01 5.11
N ILE A 71 8.39 -4.47 5.76
CA ILE A 71 9.54 -3.61 6.12
C ILE A 71 10.34 -3.22 4.87
N ALA A 72 10.65 -4.18 4.00
CA ALA A 72 11.49 -3.95 2.84
C ALA A 72 10.83 -3.00 1.82
N LEU A 73 9.56 -3.24 1.50
CA LEU A 73 8.80 -2.42 0.57
C LEU A 73 8.57 -1.02 1.14
N THR A 74 8.06 -0.93 2.39
CA THR A 74 7.78 0.36 3.01
C THR A 74 9.05 1.18 3.20
N GLY A 75 10.16 0.55 3.62
CA GLY A 75 11.44 1.23 3.77
C GLY A 75 11.94 1.82 2.44
N HIS A 76 11.82 1.07 1.34
CA HIS A 76 12.23 1.56 0.02
C HIS A 76 11.31 2.66 -0.50
N VAL A 77 10.00 2.49 -0.41
CA VAL A 77 9.00 3.52 -0.79
C VAL A 77 9.24 4.81 -0.01
N MET A 78 9.43 4.72 1.32
CA MET A 78 9.74 5.88 2.17
C MET A 78 11.02 6.59 1.76
N SER A 79 12.07 5.84 1.41
CA SER A 79 13.34 6.41 0.92
C SER A 79 13.14 7.18 -0.39
N LEU A 80 12.41 6.61 -1.35
CA LEU A 80 12.12 7.27 -2.62
C LEU A 80 11.29 8.54 -2.40
N VAL A 81 10.18 8.45 -1.67
CA VAL A 81 9.30 9.60 -1.40
C VAL A 81 10.03 10.69 -0.61
N HIS A 82 10.85 10.32 0.37
CA HIS A 82 11.65 11.29 1.13
C HIS A 82 12.63 12.04 0.22
N GLY A 83 13.32 11.34 -0.69
CA GLY A 83 14.22 11.95 -1.67
C GLY A 83 13.49 12.90 -2.63
N GLU A 84 12.32 12.49 -3.13
CA GLU A 84 11.50 13.34 -4.02
C GLU A 84 10.93 14.58 -3.31
N LEU A 85 10.79 14.56 -1.99
CA LEU A 85 10.34 15.69 -1.19
C LEU A 85 11.48 16.58 -0.68
N ASP A 86 12.72 16.34 -1.08
CA ASP A 86 13.85 17.10 -0.55
C ASP A 86 13.63 18.62 -0.68
N GLY A 87 13.95 19.36 0.39
CA GLY A 87 13.72 20.80 0.49
C GLY A 87 12.26 21.24 0.66
N ALA A 88 11.26 20.36 0.51
CA ALA A 88 9.86 20.73 0.65
C ALA A 88 9.44 20.91 2.13
N ALA A 89 8.78 22.00 2.45
CA ALA A 89 8.27 22.27 3.81
C ALA A 89 6.97 21.51 4.13
N SER A 90 6.17 21.20 3.12
CA SER A 90 4.92 20.43 3.20
C SER A 90 4.75 19.59 1.95
N ALA A 91 3.83 18.63 1.95
CA ALA A 91 3.56 17.78 0.82
C ALA A 91 2.08 17.42 0.70
N CYS A 92 1.64 17.17 -0.53
CA CYS A 92 0.38 16.51 -0.84
C CYS A 92 0.68 15.17 -1.50
N LEU A 93 0.18 14.09 -0.93
CA LEU A 93 0.44 12.72 -1.42
C LEU A 93 -0.86 12.00 -1.73
N TRP A 94 -0.82 11.13 -2.74
CA TRP A 94 -1.84 10.12 -2.94
C TRP A 94 -1.25 8.74 -2.66
N ASP A 95 -2.03 7.89 -1.97
CA ASP A 95 -1.77 6.47 -1.79
C ASP A 95 -2.96 5.70 -2.37
N LEU A 96 -2.75 5.09 -3.54
CA LEU A 96 -3.80 4.45 -4.31
C LEU A 96 -3.68 2.93 -4.21
N TYR A 97 -4.82 2.25 -4.04
CA TYR A 97 -4.90 0.82 -3.73
C TYR A 97 -4.27 0.52 -2.36
N SER A 98 -4.58 1.37 -1.40
CA SER A 98 -3.83 1.51 -0.13
C SER A 98 -4.06 0.37 0.88
N GLY A 99 -4.99 -0.55 0.62
CA GLY A 99 -5.29 -1.66 1.53
C GLY A 99 -5.64 -1.19 2.94
N SER A 100 -5.04 -1.85 3.94
CA SER A 100 -5.17 -1.48 5.36
C SER A 100 -4.22 -0.35 5.80
N GLY A 101 -3.52 0.30 4.85
CA GLY A 101 -2.71 1.49 5.09
C GLY A 101 -1.22 1.22 5.29
N LEU A 102 -0.67 0.13 4.74
CA LEU A 102 0.75 -0.22 4.89
C LEU A 102 1.69 0.95 4.55
N PHE A 103 1.48 1.60 3.42
CA PHE A 103 2.25 2.78 3.01
C PHE A 103 1.65 4.07 3.58
N THR A 104 0.33 4.14 3.72
CA THR A 104 -0.39 5.34 4.18
C THR A 104 0.13 5.86 5.53
N LEU A 105 0.28 4.98 6.54
CA LEU A 105 0.66 5.40 7.88
C LEU A 105 2.06 6.05 7.93
N PRO A 106 3.12 5.39 7.41
CA PRO A 106 4.45 6.00 7.40
C PRO A 106 4.52 7.27 6.56
N LEU A 107 3.89 7.28 5.37
CA LEU A 107 3.86 8.45 4.49
C LEU A 107 3.19 9.67 5.16
N ALA A 108 2.13 9.45 5.93
CA ALA A 108 1.44 10.52 6.67
C ALA A 108 2.29 11.18 7.74
N THR A 109 3.38 10.54 8.19
CA THR A 109 4.31 11.12 9.18
C THR A 109 5.38 12.01 8.58
N LEU A 110 5.51 12.03 7.26
CA LEU A 110 6.51 12.84 6.59
C LEU A 110 6.31 14.34 6.88
N ARG A 111 7.40 15.10 6.84
CA ARG A 111 7.39 16.55 7.08
C ARG A 111 6.77 16.94 8.43
N ALA A 112 6.97 16.11 9.45
CA ALA A 112 6.43 16.34 10.81
C ALA A 112 4.91 16.59 10.83
N GLY A 113 4.17 15.82 10.04
CA GLY A 113 2.71 15.90 9.95
C GLY A 113 2.18 17.04 9.05
N ARG A 114 3.05 17.77 8.35
CA ARG A 114 2.65 18.78 7.33
C ARG A 114 2.41 18.16 5.95
N THR A 115 2.21 16.85 5.91
CA THR A 115 1.78 16.10 4.73
C THR A 115 0.26 16.00 4.74
N ARG A 116 -0.40 16.30 3.62
CA ARG A 116 -1.82 16.00 3.40
C ARG A 116 -1.91 14.82 2.46
N MET A 117 -2.82 13.90 2.74
CA MET A 117 -2.92 12.69 1.94
C MET A 117 -4.34 12.34 1.54
N LEU A 118 -4.49 11.85 0.32
CA LEU A 118 -5.61 11.06 -0.13
C LEU A 118 -5.19 9.58 -0.16
N SER A 119 -5.91 8.73 0.53
CA SER A 119 -5.74 7.27 0.48
C SER A 119 -7.00 6.65 -0.11
N VAL A 120 -6.88 5.81 -1.14
CA VAL A 120 -8.02 5.22 -1.85
C VAL A 120 -7.87 3.72 -1.95
N GLU A 121 -8.90 3.00 -1.51
CA GLU A 121 -8.97 1.54 -1.55
C GLU A 121 -10.40 1.07 -1.87
N GLY A 122 -10.54 0.03 -2.70
CA GLY A 122 -11.83 -0.54 -3.08
C GLY A 122 -12.49 -1.37 -1.98
N GLY A 123 -11.70 -2.01 -1.13
CA GLY A 123 -12.13 -2.92 -0.08
C GLY A 123 -12.66 -2.18 1.16
N LYS A 124 -13.97 -2.22 1.41
CA LYS A 124 -14.59 -1.55 2.58
C LYS A 124 -13.96 -1.96 3.91
N THR A 125 -13.65 -3.24 4.08
CA THR A 125 -13.04 -3.76 5.32
C THR A 125 -11.63 -3.22 5.48
N ALA A 126 -10.82 -3.24 4.42
CA ALA A 126 -9.47 -2.70 4.44
C ALA A 126 -9.45 -1.20 4.80
N VAL A 127 -10.33 -0.39 4.20
CA VAL A 127 -10.43 1.03 4.57
C VAL A 127 -10.87 1.24 6.01
N LYS A 128 -11.78 0.42 6.54
CA LYS A 128 -12.14 0.50 7.97
C LYS A 128 -10.92 0.25 8.87
N HIS A 129 -10.08 -0.73 8.52
CA HIS A 129 -8.83 -0.98 9.23
C HIS A 129 -7.87 0.21 9.07
N ALA A 130 -7.64 0.70 7.85
CA ALA A 130 -6.80 1.88 7.61
C ALA A 130 -7.25 3.09 8.45
N GLN A 131 -8.56 3.38 8.49
CA GLN A 131 -9.11 4.48 9.29
C GLN A 131 -8.94 4.28 10.81
N ARG A 132 -9.01 3.02 11.31
CA ARG A 132 -8.73 2.71 12.73
C ARG A 132 -7.24 2.87 13.03
N ASN A 133 -6.37 2.35 12.16
CA ASN A 133 -4.93 2.44 12.27
C ASN A 133 -4.46 3.90 12.28
N LEU A 134 -5.02 4.74 11.41
CA LEU A 134 -4.76 6.18 11.37
C LEU A 134 -5.16 6.87 12.67
N ARG A 135 -6.34 6.57 13.21
CA ARG A 135 -6.80 7.11 14.50
C ARG A 135 -5.93 6.68 15.66
N ALA A 136 -5.57 5.38 15.73
CA ALA A 136 -4.69 4.84 16.77
C ALA A 136 -3.29 5.48 16.72
N SER A 137 -2.82 5.83 15.53
CA SER A 137 -1.54 6.51 15.30
C SER A 137 -1.62 8.05 15.40
N HIS A 138 -2.78 8.61 15.74
CA HIS A 138 -3.05 10.06 15.80
C HIS A 138 -2.75 10.81 14.50
N LEU A 139 -3.01 10.19 13.35
CA LEU A 139 -2.78 10.74 12.01
C LEU A 139 -4.10 11.28 11.43
N GLY A 140 -4.36 12.57 11.66
CA GLY A 140 -5.58 13.27 11.19
C GLY A 140 -5.44 13.94 9.82
N ASN A 141 -4.29 13.80 9.16
CA ASN A 141 -3.93 14.47 7.91
C ASN A 141 -4.21 13.62 6.65
N VAL A 142 -4.95 12.52 6.79
CA VAL A 142 -5.29 11.57 5.72
C VAL A 142 -6.80 11.50 5.50
N ASP A 143 -7.23 11.69 4.25
CA ASP A 143 -8.59 11.41 3.79
C ASP A 143 -8.63 10.00 3.19
N ALA A 144 -8.99 8.99 4.00
CA ALA A 144 -9.06 7.59 3.59
C ALA A 144 -10.45 7.24 3.07
N ARG A 145 -10.55 6.95 1.77
CA ARG A 145 -11.80 6.72 1.03
C ARG A 145 -11.96 5.29 0.54
N VAL A 146 -13.18 4.79 0.68
CA VAL A 146 -13.62 3.56 -0.01
C VAL A 146 -14.06 3.94 -1.42
N GLY A 147 -13.52 3.27 -2.43
CA GLY A 147 -14.00 3.45 -3.80
C GLY A 147 -13.07 2.89 -4.86
N ASP A 148 -13.62 2.74 -6.06
CA ASP A 148 -12.82 2.52 -7.26
C ASP A 148 -11.88 3.72 -7.48
N VAL A 149 -10.59 3.43 -7.67
CA VAL A 149 -9.56 4.47 -7.79
C VAL A 149 -9.89 5.45 -8.93
N ALA A 150 -10.21 4.94 -10.12
CA ALA A 150 -10.47 5.79 -11.27
C ALA A 150 -11.73 6.68 -11.10
N LYS A 151 -12.74 6.18 -10.37
CA LYS A 151 -13.94 6.97 -10.06
C LYS A 151 -13.66 8.02 -8.99
N THR A 152 -12.87 7.67 -8.00
CA THR A 152 -12.52 8.58 -6.91
C THR A 152 -11.66 9.73 -7.43
N LEU A 153 -10.64 9.42 -8.26
CA LEU A 153 -9.75 10.44 -8.82
C LEU A 153 -10.47 11.46 -9.72
N ALA A 154 -11.59 11.07 -10.34
CA ALA A 154 -12.41 12.00 -11.14
C ALA A 154 -13.07 13.11 -10.30
N ASN A 155 -13.13 12.98 -8.96
CA ASN A 155 -13.86 13.89 -8.06
C ASN A 155 -13.02 14.23 -6.81
N VAL A 156 -11.72 14.42 -6.95
CA VAL A 156 -10.86 14.83 -5.82
C VAL A 156 -11.09 16.31 -5.51
N ARG A 157 -11.14 16.64 -4.21
CA ARG A 157 -11.32 18.01 -3.73
C ARG A 157 -10.10 18.88 -4.04
N ASN A 158 -10.31 20.18 -4.15
CA ASN A 158 -9.29 21.15 -4.55
C ASN A 158 -8.00 21.12 -3.72
N ASP A 159 -8.09 20.88 -2.41
CA ASP A 159 -6.96 20.83 -1.49
C ASP A 159 -6.11 19.54 -1.64
N LEU A 160 -6.67 18.48 -2.22
CA LEU A 160 -6.00 17.21 -2.52
C LEU A 160 -5.87 16.94 -4.02
N ALA A 161 -6.37 17.83 -4.89
CA ALA A 161 -6.43 17.58 -6.33
C ALA A 161 -5.07 17.62 -7.04
N LYS A 162 -4.05 18.22 -6.39
CA LYS A 162 -2.70 18.37 -6.95
C LYS A 162 -1.68 17.73 -6.01
N PRO A 163 -1.46 16.40 -6.11
CA PRO A 163 -0.44 15.75 -5.32
C PRO A 163 0.96 16.10 -5.84
N ASP A 164 1.91 16.18 -4.92
CA ASP A 164 3.33 16.23 -5.27
C ASP A 164 3.79 14.86 -5.77
N ILE A 165 3.39 13.81 -5.07
CA ILE A 165 3.79 12.44 -5.37
C ILE A 165 2.57 11.52 -5.25
N VAL A 166 2.50 10.53 -6.15
CA VAL A 166 1.54 9.44 -6.09
C VAL A 166 2.28 8.14 -5.80
N VAL A 167 1.86 7.44 -4.76
CA VAL A 167 2.25 6.05 -4.48
C VAL A 167 1.08 5.17 -4.87
N LEU A 168 1.33 4.05 -5.57
CA LEU A 168 0.26 3.11 -5.91
C LEU A 168 0.75 1.67 -5.91
N ASP A 169 -0.10 0.78 -5.40
CA ASP A 169 0.11 -0.68 -5.35
C ASP A 169 -1.10 -1.41 -5.97
N PRO A 170 -1.27 -1.34 -7.29
CA PRO A 170 -2.44 -1.88 -7.95
C PRO A 170 -2.43 -3.41 -8.00
N PRO A 171 -3.60 -4.04 -8.23
CA PRO A 171 -3.69 -5.48 -8.43
C PRO A 171 -2.90 -5.93 -9.68
N ARG A 172 -2.73 -7.23 -9.88
CA ARG A 172 -2.00 -7.85 -11.01
C ARG A 172 -2.35 -7.27 -12.38
N ALA A 173 -3.57 -6.76 -12.55
CA ALA A 173 -3.98 -6.12 -13.80
C ALA A 173 -3.33 -4.74 -14.04
N GLY A 174 -2.55 -4.21 -13.09
CA GLY A 174 -1.97 -2.89 -13.13
C GLY A 174 -2.99 -1.76 -12.92
N ALA A 175 -2.49 -0.52 -12.91
CA ALA A 175 -3.31 0.69 -12.77
C ALA A 175 -4.12 0.99 -14.04
N ARG A 176 -3.63 0.57 -15.20
CA ARG A 176 -4.21 0.77 -16.52
C ARG A 176 -4.21 2.23 -16.97
N ALA A 177 -4.39 2.44 -18.27
CA ALA A 177 -4.26 3.72 -18.92
C ALA A 177 -5.15 4.85 -18.34
N LYS A 178 -6.34 4.51 -17.83
CA LYS A 178 -7.23 5.52 -17.25
C LYS A 178 -6.64 6.14 -15.98
N VAL A 179 -6.17 5.33 -15.05
CA VAL A 179 -5.56 5.82 -13.80
C VAL A 179 -4.23 6.53 -14.08
N CYS A 180 -3.40 5.97 -14.98
CA CYS A 180 -2.16 6.63 -15.40
C CYS A 180 -2.41 8.03 -15.96
N ARG A 181 -3.44 8.21 -16.81
CA ARG A 181 -3.83 9.53 -17.31
C ARG A 181 -4.27 10.48 -16.20
N GLN A 182 -5.12 10.03 -15.29
CA GLN A 182 -5.58 10.84 -14.15
C GLN A 182 -4.42 11.27 -13.25
N ILE A 183 -3.44 10.40 -13.03
CA ILE A 183 -2.21 10.74 -12.31
C ILE A 183 -1.45 11.83 -13.07
N ALA A 184 -1.27 11.69 -14.37
CA ALA A 184 -0.58 12.70 -15.18
C ALA A 184 -1.32 14.05 -15.21
N GLU A 185 -2.64 14.03 -15.33
CA GLU A 185 -3.53 15.22 -15.31
C GLU A 185 -3.52 15.92 -13.95
N SER A 186 -3.32 15.20 -12.84
CA SER A 186 -3.19 15.80 -11.51
C SER A 186 -1.96 16.69 -11.36
N GLY A 187 -0.96 16.49 -12.24
CA GLY A 187 0.28 17.23 -12.22
C GLY A 187 1.33 16.71 -11.25
N ALA A 188 1.15 15.51 -10.69
CA ALA A 188 2.13 14.87 -9.82
C ALA A 188 3.53 14.90 -10.47
N ARG A 189 4.54 15.31 -9.71
CA ARG A 189 5.92 15.38 -10.23
C ARG A 189 6.61 14.02 -10.22
N SER A 190 6.21 13.13 -9.31
CA SER A 190 6.77 11.79 -9.19
C SER A 190 5.69 10.75 -8.89
N VAL A 191 5.93 9.53 -9.37
CA VAL A 191 5.05 8.38 -9.16
C VAL A 191 5.91 7.22 -8.65
N VAL A 192 5.58 6.66 -7.49
CA VAL A 192 6.16 5.43 -6.96
C VAL A 192 5.16 4.31 -7.18
N TYR A 193 5.51 3.39 -8.06
CA TYR A 193 4.65 2.30 -8.50
C TYR A 193 5.16 0.97 -7.96
N ILE A 194 4.36 0.30 -7.13
CA ILE A 194 4.60 -1.05 -6.65
C ILE A 194 3.87 -2.02 -7.57
N ALA A 195 4.50 -3.09 -8.03
CA ALA A 195 3.90 -4.03 -8.99
C ALA A 195 4.32 -5.47 -8.71
N CYS A 196 3.34 -6.33 -8.52
CA CYS A 196 3.55 -7.78 -8.41
C CYS A 196 3.57 -8.52 -9.76
N ASP A 197 3.35 -7.80 -10.87
CA ASP A 197 3.36 -8.35 -12.23
C ASP A 197 4.18 -7.47 -13.17
N PRO A 198 5.36 -7.94 -13.63
CA PRO A 198 6.22 -7.16 -14.51
C PRO A 198 5.60 -6.81 -15.87
N ALA A 199 4.70 -7.63 -16.41
CA ALA A 199 4.08 -7.37 -17.70
C ALA A 199 3.09 -6.21 -17.62
N SER A 200 2.31 -6.14 -16.55
CA SER A 200 1.41 -5.02 -16.29
C SER A 200 2.20 -3.73 -16.00
N LEU A 201 3.30 -3.82 -15.25
CA LEU A 201 4.19 -2.69 -15.03
C LEU A 201 4.78 -2.16 -16.35
N ALA A 202 5.28 -3.04 -17.22
CA ALA A 202 5.85 -2.63 -18.51
C ALA A 202 4.82 -1.89 -19.38
N ARG A 203 3.57 -2.37 -19.45
CA ARG A 203 2.47 -1.73 -20.15
C ARG A 203 2.15 -0.34 -19.56
N ASP A 204 2.06 -0.24 -18.25
CA ASP A 204 1.72 1.01 -17.56
C ASP A 204 2.91 1.99 -17.61
N THR A 205 4.16 1.50 -17.62
CA THR A 205 5.38 2.28 -17.90
C THR A 205 5.32 2.93 -19.29
N ALA A 206 4.96 2.17 -20.33
CA ALA A 206 4.81 2.73 -21.67
C ALA A 206 3.71 3.81 -21.71
N THR A 207 2.65 3.63 -20.95
CA THR A 207 1.57 4.62 -20.82
C THR A 207 2.08 5.88 -20.10
N LEU A 208 2.78 5.76 -18.97
CA LEU A 208 3.34 6.89 -18.23
C LEU A 208 4.38 7.64 -19.06
N ALA A 209 5.23 6.92 -19.82
CA ALA A 209 6.19 7.52 -20.73
C ALA A 209 5.50 8.38 -21.81
N SER A 210 4.40 7.89 -22.41
CA SER A 210 3.62 8.67 -23.38
C SER A 210 2.95 9.91 -22.77
N LEU A 211 2.81 9.95 -21.44
CA LEU A 211 2.24 11.06 -20.67
C LEU A 211 3.33 12.00 -20.08
N GLY A 212 4.59 11.79 -20.46
CA GLY A 212 5.70 12.66 -20.08
C GLY A 212 6.34 12.31 -18.73
N TYR A 213 6.34 11.04 -18.35
CA TYR A 213 7.10 10.54 -17.21
C TYR A 213 8.24 9.64 -17.66
N ASP A 214 9.42 9.86 -17.13
CA ASP A 214 10.59 9.01 -17.34
C ASP A 214 10.73 8.03 -16.16
N LEU A 215 11.09 6.77 -16.47
CA LEU A 215 11.49 5.80 -15.45
C LEU A 215 12.85 6.22 -14.88
N ALA A 216 12.87 6.63 -13.62
CA ALA A 216 14.06 7.16 -12.95
C ALA A 216 14.80 6.11 -12.12
N ASP A 217 14.08 5.17 -11.53
CA ASP A 217 14.63 4.06 -10.74
C ASP A 217 13.71 2.85 -10.79
N ILE A 218 14.28 1.66 -10.66
CA ILE A 218 13.52 0.41 -10.56
C ILE A 218 14.26 -0.60 -9.70
N ARG A 219 13.56 -1.22 -8.76
CA ARG A 219 14.11 -2.25 -7.90
C ARG A 219 13.17 -3.43 -7.78
N ALA A 220 13.71 -4.64 -7.91
CA ALA A 220 13.01 -5.91 -7.73
C ALA A 220 13.23 -6.45 -6.32
N PHE A 221 12.21 -7.11 -5.78
CA PHE A 221 12.20 -7.74 -4.46
C PHE A 221 11.75 -9.20 -4.62
N ASP A 222 12.60 -10.14 -4.22
CA ASP A 222 12.26 -11.56 -4.17
C ASP A 222 11.55 -11.87 -2.85
N ILE A 223 10.24 -11.65 -2.84
CA ILE A 223 9.35 -11.88 -1.70
C ILE A 223 8.31 -12.97 -1.96
N TYR A 224 8.42 -13.65 -3.08
CA TYR A 224 7.60 -14.81 -3.45
C TYR A 224 8.49 -16.02 -3.76
N PRO A 225 9.25 -16.54 -2.76
CA PRO A 225 10.23 -17.60 -2.99
C PRO A 225 9.57 -18.83 -3.63
N THR A 226 10.31 -19.52 -4.47
CA THR A 226 9.87 -20.71 -5.24
C THR A 226 8.75 -20.46 -6.27
N THR A 227 8.43 -19.21 -6.55
CA THR A 227 7.49 -18.83 -7.61
C THR A 227 8.18 -17.99 -8.69
N HIS A 228 7.48 -17.73 -9.79
CA HIS A 228 7.94 -16.82 -10.86
C HIS A 228 7.52 -15.36 -10.59
N HIS A 229 6.90 -15.08 -9.45
CA HIS A 229 6.46 -13.73 -9.10
C HIS A 229 7.60 -12.90 -8.53
N VAL A 230 7.68 -11.66 -8.96
CA VAL A 230 8.64 -10.67 -8.48
C VAL A 230 7.88 -9.41 -8.11
N GLU A 231 8.09 -8.92 -6.91
CA GLU A 231 7.61 -7.58 -6.56
C GLU A 231 8.59 -6.54 -7.07
N THR A 232 8.08 -5.47 -7.64
CA THR A 232 8.91 -4.44 -8.24
C THR A 232 8.44 -3.07 -7.75
N VAL A 233 9.38 -2.21 -7.37
CA VAL A 233 9.10 -0.80 -7.06
C VAL A 233 9.80 0.06 -8.10
N ALA A 234 9.04 0.88 -8.81
CA ALA A 234 9.52 1.79 -9.84
C ALA A 234 9.23 3.24 -9.48
N LEU A 235 10.20 4.11 -9.69
CA LEU A 235 10.06 5.56 -9.57
C LEU A 235 9.99 6.19 -10.95
N PHE A 236 8.96 6.95 -11.20
CA PHE A 236 8.81 7.77 -12.39
C PHE A 236 8.86 9.24 -12.00
N ARG A 237 9.53 10.04 -12.81
CA ARG A 237 9.60 11.51 -12.68
C ARG A 237 9.00 12.17 -13.90
N LYS A 238 8.27 13.25 -13.68
CA LYS A 238 7.77 14.06 -14.78
C LYS A 238 8.95 14.69 -15.52
N ALA A 239 9.02 14.47 -16.84
CA ALA A 239 10.08 15.04 -17.66
C ALA A 239 10.07 16.58 -17.56
N THR A 240 11.20 17.17 -17.28
CA THR A 240 11.43 18.62 -17.40
C THR A 240 11.57 18.93 -18.89
N ARG A 241 10.56 19.60 -19.46
CA ARG A 241 10.65 20.13 -20.81
C ARG A 241 11.38 21.47 -20.79
#